data_51a1d7f76defd58039b7dd2ee9cb1f5b
#
_entry.id   51a1d7f76defd58039b7dd2ee9cb1f5b
#
_cell.length_a   1.000
_cell.length_b   1.000
_cell.length_c   1.000
_cell.angle_alpha   90.00
_cell.angle_beta   90.00
_cell.angle_gamma   90.00
#
_symmetry.space_group_name_H-M   'P 1'
#
loop_
_entity.id
_entity.type
_entity.pdbx_description
1 polymer ?
#
loop_
_entity_poly.entity_id
_entity_poly.type
_entity_poly.pdbx_seq_one_letter_code
_entity_poly.pdbx_strand_id
1 'polypeptide(L)'
;MEPLRTIDFTQTKSFECAKRKFHINPDQLSFMRYRELPRINLEFGFSVSFIDLFKNVRATYDLLNQVKFADAAVLLHNILYGVVSLEEKDDPAWRICALFINEEGEDLAVYDEAKARDKIECWSKELDCLPFFQLASSLTPGWTNAYRTVIPDGSKGAEKEETIS
;
A
#
# COMPACT_ATOMS: atom_id res chain seq x y z
N MET A 1 -25.45 -15.61 -6.71
CA MET A 1 -24.16 -15.17 -6.17
C MET A 1 -24.40 -14.79 -4.73
N GLU A 2 -23.81 -15.48 -3.78
CA GLU A 2 -23.96 -15.10 -2.37
C GLU A 2 -23.27 -13.76 -2.14
N PRO A 3 -23.83 -12.85 -1.34
CA PRO A 3 -23.17 -11.59 -1.03
C PRO A 3 -21.90 -11.84 -0.23
N LEU A 4 -20.85 -11.04 -0.49
CA LEU A 4 -19.61 -11.08 0.29
C LEU A 4 -19.92 -10.72 1.74
N ARG A 5 -19.27 -11.41 2.67
CA ARG A 5 -19.45 -11.17 4.10
C ARG A 5 -18.62 -9.96 4.54
N THR A 6 -19.27 -9.02 5.20
CA THR A 6 -18.62 -7.82 5.77
C THR A 6 -18.16 -8.09 7.21
N ILE A 7 -16.97 -7.64 7.59
CA ILE A 7 -16.43 -7.75 8.94
C ILE A 7 -16.25 -6.35 9.51
N ASP A 8 -16.77 -6.12 10.72
CA ASP A 8 -16.49 -4.88 11.47
C ASP A 8 -15.22 -5.03 12.30
N PHE A 9 -14.10 -4.56 11.78
CA PHE A 9 -12.80 -4.61 12.45
C PHE A 9 -12.69 -3.68 13.67
N THR A 10 -13.64 -2.77 13.88
CA THR A 10 -13.64 -1.91 15.07
C THR A 10 -14.11 -2.68 16.31
N GLN A 11 -14.90 -3.72 16.11
CA GLN A 11 -15.51 -4.52 17.18
C GLN A 11 -14.97 -5.95 17.24
N THR A 12 -14.42 -6.44 16.13
CA THR A 12 -14.03 -7.84 15.96
C THR A 12 -12.53 -7.99 16.14
N LYS A 13 -12.10 -8.80 17.10
CA LYS A 13 -10.69 -9.17 17.32
C LYS A 13 -10.28 -10.45 16.60
N SER A 14 -11.23 -11.24 16.14
CA SER A 14 -10.98 -12.47 15.39
C SER A 14 -12.16 -12.78 14.47
N PHE A 15 -11.87 -13.43 13.34
CA PHE A 15 -12.88 -13.87 12.39
C PHE A 15 -12.48 -15.20 11.73
N GLU A 16 -13.44 -15.84 11.09
CA GLU A 16 -13.21 -17.07 10.32
C GLU A 16 -13.44 -16.80 8.84
N CYS A 17 -12.59 -17.37 7.99
CA CYS A 17 -12.72 -17.38 6.55
C CYS A 17 -12.26 -18.74 6.02
N ALA A 18 -13.05 -19.38 5.16
CA ALA A 18 -12.78 -20.72 4.61
C ALA A 18 -12.38 -21.76 5.70
N LYS A 19 -13.06 -21.74 6.86
CA LYS A 19 -12.77 -22.60 8.04
C LYS A 19 -11.40 -22.36 8.69
N ARG A 20 -10.74 -21.28 8.35
CA ARG A 20 -9.49 -20.81 8.96
C ARG A 20 -9.82 -19.66 9.92
N LYS A 21 -9.14 -19.62 11.05
CA LYS A 21 -9.35 -18.61 12.07
C LYS A 21 -8.24 -17.59 12.07
N PHE A 22 -8.62 -16.32 12.05
CA PHE A 22 -7.72 -15.18 11.98
C PHE A 22 -7.89 -14.28 13.19
N HIS A 23 -6.78 -13.74 13.69
CA HIS A 23 -6.72 -12.82 14.83
C HIS A 23 -6.13 -11.49 14.39
N ILE A 24 -6.72 -10.39 14.83
CA ILE A 24 -6.28 -9.03 14.53
C ILE A 24 -5.44 -8.54 15.70
N ASN A 25 -4.16 -8.25 15.45
CA ASN A 25 -3.21 -7.79 16.45
C ASN A 25 -2.62 -6.42 16.06
N PRO A 26 -3.37 -5.31 16.17
CA PRO A 26 -2.93 -4.00 15.72
C PRO A 26 -1.75 -3.45 16.54
N ASP A 27 -1.63 -3.89 17.79
CA ASP A 27 -0.63 -3.39 18.74
C ASP A 27 0.67 -4.23 18.77
N GLN A 28 0.73 -5.32 17.99
CA GLN A 28 1.86 -6.23 17.98
C GLN A 28 2.35 -6.48 16.57
N LEU A 29 3.45 -5.88 16.22
CA LEU A 29 4.13 -6.11 14.95
C LEU A 29 5.59 -6.46 15.21
N SER A 30 6.03 -7.64 14.77
CA SER A 30 7.44 -8.03 14.88
C SER A 30 8.32 -7.13 14.01
N PHE A 31 9.61 -7.02 14.36
CA PHE A 31 10.56 -6.23 13.59
C PHE A 31 10.65 -6.68 12.12
N MET A 32 10.57 -7.98 11.85
CA MET A 32 10.60 -8.52 10.49
C MET A 32 9.39 -8.08 9.67
N ARG A 33 8.20 -8.10 10.27
CA ARG A 33 6.97 -7.61 9.64
C ARG A 33 6.96 -6.09 9.51
N TYR A 34 7.46 -5.37 10.52
CA TYR A 34 7.58 -3.92 10.49
C TYR A 34 8.44 -3.43 9.30
N ARG A 35 9.51 -4.16 8.94
CA ARG A 35 10.34 -3.84 7.79
C ARG A 35 9.61 -3.87 6.46
N GLU A 36 8.55 -4.68 6.35
CA GLU A 36 7.75 -4.77 5.12
C GLU A 36 6.81 -3.57 4.95
N LEU A 37 6.40 -2.92 6.04
CA LEU A 37 5.48 -1.81 5.99
C LEU A 37 5.99 -0.63 5.13
N PRO A 38 7.22 -0.10 5.31
CA PRO A 38 7.77 0.93 4.42
C PRO A 38 7.89 0.46 2.97
N ARG A 39 8.20 -0.83 2.76
CA ARG A 39 8.32 -1.41 1.42
C ARG A 39 6.98 -1.43 0.68
N ILE A 40 5.94 -1.94 1.34
CA ILE A 40 4.57 -1.93 0.80
C ILE A 40 4.15 -0.48 0.52
N ASN A 41 4.52 0.43 1.39
CA ASN A 41 4.23 1.84 1.28
C ASN A 41 4.87 2.49 0.06
N LEU A 42 6.13 2.21 -0.20
CA LEU A 42 6.82 2.71 -1.38
C LEU A 42 6.21 2.12 -2.67
N GLU A 43 5.92 0.84 -2.67
CA GLU A 43 5.26 0.19 -3.80
C GLU A 43 3.90 0.84 -4.12
N PHE A 44 3.13 1.19 -3.09
CA PHE A 44 1.86 1.89 -3.25
C PHE A 44 2.04 3.33 -3.73
N GLY A 45 2.93 4.10 -3.09
CA GLY A 45 3.13 5.52 -3.40
C GLY A 45 3.68 5.77 -4.80
N PHE A 46 4.57 4.91 -5.27
CA PHE A 46 5.18 5.04 -6.60
C PHE A 46 4.56 4.14 -7.65
N SER A 47 3.63 3.29 -7.21
CA SER A 47 2.97 2.38 -8.13
C SER A 47 3.93 1.46 -8.90
N VAL A 48 5.10 1.22 -8.39
CA VAL A 48 6.12 0.32 -8.94
C VAL A 48 6.63 -0.59 -7.84
N SER A 49 7.13 -1.78 -8.19
CA SER A 49 7.75 -2.64 -7.19
C SER A 49 8.97 -1.95 -6.57
N PHE A 50 9.28 -2.27 -5.32
CA PHE A 50 10.47 -1.75 -4.64
C PHE A 50 11.76 -2.02 -5.44
N ILE A 51 11.86 -3.19 -6.08
CA ILE A 51 13.01 -3.56 -6.90
C ILE A 51 13.11 -2.66 -8.14
N ASP A 52 12.00 -2.40 -8.80
CA ASP A 52 11.97 -1.56 -10.01
C ASP A 52 12.20 -0.09 -9.66
N LEU A 53 11.67 0.38 -8.53
CA LEU A 53 11.98 1.70 -8.00
C LEU A 53 13.49 1.85 -7.78
N PHE A 54 14.11 0.88 -7.11
CA PHE A 54 15.55 0.91 -6.85
C PHE A 54 16.38 0.89 -8.14
N LYS A 55 16.01 0.06 -9.13
CA LYS A 55 16.66 0.03 -10.44
C LYS A 55 16.55 1.37 -11.16
N ASN A 56 15.37 1.97 -11.15
CA ASN A 56 15.13 3.25 -11.82
C ASN A 56 15.89 4.39 -11.14
N VAL A 57 15.93 4.44 -9.81
CA VAL A 57 16.71 5.41 -9.05
C VAL A 57 18.21 5.26 -9.35
N ARG A 58 18.72 4.02 -9.39
CA ARG A 58 20.13 3.76 -9.73
C ARG A 58 20.45 4.18 -11.16
N ALA A 59 19.60 3.82 -12.13
CA ALA A 59 19.77 4.23 -13.52
C ALA A 59 19.75 5.76 -13.68
N THR A 60 18.86 6.44 -12.95
CA THR A 60 18.81 7.91 -12.91
C THR A 60 20.12 8.49 -12.39
N TYR A 61 20.66 7.94 -11.29
CA TYR A 61 21.95 8.37 -10.73
C TYR A 61 23.08 8.19 -11.73
N ASP A 62 23.15 7.05 -12.41
CA ASP A 62 24.16 6.76 -13.42
C ASP A 62 24.09 7.74 -14.61
N LEU A 63 22.88 8.12 -15.05
CA LEU A 63 22.67 9.11 -16.10
C LEU A 63 23.09 10.52 -15.66
N LEU A 64 22.82 10.91 -14.41
CA LEU A 64 23.27 12.18 -13.86
C LEU A 64 24.78 12.27 -13.82
N ASN A 65 25.49 11.19 -13.43
CA ASN A 65 26.94 11.12 -13.44
C ASN A 65 27.53 11.20 -14.86
N GLN A 66 26.79 10.77 -15.88
CA GLN A 66 27.15 10.91 -17.28
C GLN A 66 26.75 12.26 -17.90
N VAL A 67 26.21 13.18 -17.10
CA VAL A 67 25.72 14.50 -17.54
C VAL A 67 24.56 14.41 -18.55
N LYS A 68 23.82 13.28 -18.55
CA LYS A 68 22.64 13.04 -19.39
C LYS A 68 21.37 13.50 -18.69
N PHE A 69 21.22 14.79 -18.47
CA PHE A 69 20.13 15.34 -17.67
C PHE A 69 18.75 15.10 -18.26
N ALA A 70 18.60 15.15 -19.59
CA ALA A 70 17.32 14.92 -20.25
C ALA A 70 16.83 13.48 -20.03
N ASP A 71 17.71 12.50 -20.19
CA ASP A 71 17.38 11.08 -20.00
C ASP A 71 17.07 10.79 -18.51
N ALA A 72 17.85 11.41 -17.60
CA ALA A 72 17.58 11.30 -16.16
C ALA A 72 16.22 11.91 -15.79
N ALA A 73 15.83 13.03 -16.38
CA ALA A 73 14.53 13.66 -16.15
C ALA A 73 13.37 12.77 -16.64
N VAL A 74 13.52 12.07 -17.78
CA VAL A 74 12.53 11.10 -18.26
C VAL A 74 12.36 9.95 -17.28
N LEU A 75 13.44 9.38 -16.74
CA LEU A 75 13.34 8.31 -15.74
C LEU A 75 12.70 8.80 -14.43
N LEU A 76 13.04 10.00 -13.96
CA LEU A 76 12.40 10.61 -12.81
C LEU A 76 10.91 10.84 -13.04
N HIS A 77 10.54 11.33 -14.24
CA HIS A 77 9.14 11.49 -14.62
C HIS A 77 8.40 10.14 -14.57
N ASN A 78 8.99 9.07 -15.12
CA ASN A 78 8.41 7.74 -15.08
C ASN A 78 8.26 7.18 -13.66
N ILE A 79 9.18 7.51 -12.74
CA ILE A 79 9.06 7.15 -11.33
C ILE A 79 7.88 7.89 -10.68
N LEU A 80 7.76 9.20 -10.94
CA LEU A 80 6.75 10.05 -10.32
C LEU A 80 5.34 9.86 -10.88
N TYR A 81 5.26 9.57 -12.18
CA TYR A 81 3.99 9.48 -12.90
C TYR A 81 3.77 8.12 -13.57
N GLY A 82 4.59 7.12 -13.21
CA GLY A 82 4.48 5.78 -13.77
C GLY A 82 3.09 5.21 -13.56
N VAL A 83 2.42 4.93 -14.67
CA VAL A 83 1.13 4.25 -14.66
C VAL A 83 1.38 2.83 -14.20
N VAL A 84 0.81 2.49 -13.06
CA VAL A 84 0.79 1.12 -12.56
C VAL A 84 -0.16 0.33 -13.42
N SER A 85 0.32 -0.70 -14.04
CA SER A 85 -0.56 -1.83 -14.30
C SER A 85 -0.85 -2.49 -12.95
N LEU A 86 -2.02 -2.22 -12.40
CA LEU A 86 -2.53 -2.87 -11.19
C LEU A 86 -2.92 -4.34 -11.45
N GLU A 87 -2.68 -4.83 -12.65
CA GLU A 87 -3.27 -6.08 -13.16
C GLU A 87 -2.72 -7.35 -12.52
N GLU A 88 -1.61 -7.31 -11.78
CA GLU A 88 -0.99 -8.53 -11.24
C GLU A 88 -0.50 -8.41 -9.78
N LYS A 89 -0.79 -7.33 -9.08
CA LYS A 89 -0.28 -7.15 -7.71
C LYS A 89 -1.39 -7.09 -6.69
N ASP A 90 -1.23 -7.84 -5.63
CA ASP A 90 -2.08 -7.77 -4.46
C ASP A 90 -2.18 -6.32 -3.99
N ASP A 91 -3.41 -5.85 -3.75
CA ASP A 91 -3.68 -4.50 -3.27
C ASP A 91 -2.88 -4.21 -2.00
N PRO A 92 -2.19 -3.07 -1.89
CA PRO A 92 -1.41 -2.71 -0.73
C PRO A 92 -2.19 -2.72 0.59
N ALA A 93 -3.48 -2.38 0.57
CA ALA A 93 -4.32 -2.44 1.75
C ALA A 93 -4.45 -3.86 2.29
N TRP A 94 -4.66 -4.84 1.40
CA TRP A 94 -4.67 -6.25 1.77
C TRP A 94 -3.32 -6.70 2.33
N ARG A 95 -2.22 -6.28 1.71
CA ARG A 95 -0.86 -6.61 2.16
C ARG A 95 -0.56 -6.01 3.54
N ILE A 96 -0.97 -4.76 3.80
CA ILE A 96 -0.88 -4.14 5.12
C ILE A 96 -1.68 -4.95 6.12
N CYS A 97 -2.94 -5.28 5.82
CA CYS A 97 -3.76 -6.10 6.69
C CYS A 97 -3.12 -7.46 6.98
N ALA A 98 -2.47 -8.09 5.99
CA ALA A 98 -1.80 -9.38 6.17
C ALA A 98 -0.60 -9.32 7.13
N LEU A 99 -0.03 -8.14 7.41
CA LEU A 99 0.99 -7.97 8.45
C LEU A 99 0.40 -8.03 9.87
N PHE A 100 -0.82 -7.52 10.05
CA PHE A 100 -1.46 -7.36 11.36
C PHE A 100 -2.52 -8.43 11.66
N ILE A 101 -3.03 -9.11 10.64
CA ILE A 101 -4.00 -10.20 10.77
C ILE A 101 -3.26 -11.53 10.66
N ASN A 102 -3.30 -12.33 11.72
CA ASN A 102 -2.56 -13.56 11.85
C ASN A 102 -3.50 -14.76 11.84
N GLU A 103 -3.13 -15.79 11.11
CA GLU A 103 -3.81 -17.09 11.20
C GLU A 103 -3.46 -17.78 12.51
N GLU A 104 -4.37 -18.57 13.05
CA GLU A 104 -4.12 -19.38 14.25
C GLU A 104 -2.94 -20.32 14.00
N GLY A 105 -1.90 -20.25 14.87
CA GLY A 105 -0.66 -21.03 14.72
C GLY A 105 0.39 -20.41 13.81
N GLU A 106 0.16 -19.22 13.26
CA GLU A 106 1.17 -18.50 12.47
C GLU A 106 2.30 -17.97 13.36
N ASP A 107 3.56 -18.13 12.92
CA ASP A 107 4.71 -17.54 13.61
C ASP A 107 4.72 -16.01 13.42
N LEU A 108 4.51 -15.29 14.50
CA LEU A 108 4.44 -13.83 14.50
C LEU A 108 5.82 -13.17 14.35
N ALA A 109 6.90 -13.89 14.64
CA ALA A 109 8.26 -13.35 14.56
C ALA A 109 8.77 -13.24 13.12
N VAL A 110 8.21 -14.03 12.20
CA VAL A 110 8.66 -14.13 10.80
C VAL A 110 7.63 -13.50 9.87
N TYR A 111 8.10 -12.83 8.83
CA TYR A 111 7.28 -12.47 7.68
C TYR A 111 7.46 -13.52 6.58
N ASP A 112 6.36 -14.15 6.19
CA ASP A 112 6.30 -15.11 5.10
C ASP A 112 5.36 -14.56 4.01
N GLU A 113 5.95 -14.16 2.87
CA GLU A 113 5.21 -13.59 1.75
C GLU A 113 4.22 -14.58 1.13
N ALA A 114 4.56 -15.87 1.07
CA ALA A 114 3.67 -16.88 0.53
C ALA A 114 2.42 -17.05 1.42
N LYS A 115 2.60 -17.05 2.74
CA LYS A 115 1.47 -17.05 3.68
C LYS A 115 0.64 -15.79 3.61
N ALA A 116 1.27 -14.63 3.44
CA ALA A 116 0.55 -13.37 3.28
C ALA A 116 -0.35 -13.41 2.04
N ARG A 117 0.15 -13.88 0.91
CA ARG A 117 -0.63 -14.05 -0.34
C ARG A 117 -1.76 -15.06 -0.18
N ASP A 118 -1.50 -16.20 0.46
CA ASP A 118 -2.51 -17.22 0.71
C ASP A 118 -3.65 -16.70 1.60
N LYS A 119 -3.35 -15.88 2.62
CA LYS A 119 -4.35 -15.19 3.43
C LYS A 119 -5.19 -14.23 2.58
N ILE A 120 -4.55 -13.40 1.76
CA ILE A 120 -5.22 -12.44 0.88
C ILE A 120 -6.13 -13.15 -0.10
N GLU A 121 -5.66 -14.23 -0.71
CA GLU A 121 -6.46 -15.04 -1.63
C GLU A 121 -7.69 -15.65 -0.93
N CYS A 122 -7.53 -16.12 0.30
CA CYS A 122 -8.64 -16.62 1.10
C CYS A 122 -9.70 -15.54 1.36
N TRP A 123 -9.26 -14.36 1.81
CA TRP A 123 -10.17 -13.26 2.17
C TRP A 123 -10.87 -12.68 0.94
N SER A 124 -10.16 -12.47 -0.16
CA SER A 124 -10.71 -11.87 -1.38
C SER A 124 -11.84 -12.67 -2.03
N LYS A 125 -11.95 -13.96 -1.74
CA LYS A 125 -13.02 -14.83 -2.26
C LYS A 125 -14.32 -14.74 -1.48
N GLU A 126 -14.26 -14.44 -0.19
CA GLU A 126 -15.41 -14.54 0.71
C GLU A 126 -15.79 -13.24 1.41
N LEU A 127 -14.84 -12.28 1.51
CA LEU A 127 -14.99 -11.09 2.33
C LEU A 127 -15.05 -9.81 1.50
N ASP A 128 -15.85 -8.86 1.98
CA ASP A 128 -15.89 -7.50 1.43
C ASP A 128 -14.56 -6.78 1.67
N CYS A 129 -14.05 -6.11 0.63
CA CYS A 129 -12.77 -5.41 0.68
C CYS A 129 -12.81 -4.11 1.49
N LEU A 130 -13.94 -3.43 1.58
CA LEU A 130 -14.05 -2.10 2.20
C LEU A 130 -13.56 -2.05 3.65
N PRO A 131 -13.90 -3.01 4.54
CA PRO A 131 -13.36 -3.05 5.90
C PRO A 131 -11.83 -3.15 5.94
N PHE A 132 -11.21 -3.89 5.01
CA PHE A 132 -9.75 -4.01 4.94
C PHE A 132 -9.08 -2.69 4.56
N PHE A 133 -9.65 -1.92 3.63
CA PHE A 133 -9.18 -0.57 3.32
C PHE A 133 -9.27 0.36 4.53
N GLN A 134 -10.36 0.30 5.28
CA GLN A 134 -10.55 1.11 6.48
C GLN A 134 -9.54 0.72 7.57
N LEU A 135 -9.33 -0.59 7.79
CA LEU A 135 -8.33 -1.09 8.73
C LEU A 135 -6.91 -0.66 8.32
N ALA A 136 -6.51 -0.87 7.07
CA ALA A 136 -5.20 -0.47 6.57
C ALA A 136 -4.95 1.04 6.77
N SER A 137 -5.95 1.87 6.48
CA SER A 137 -5.87 3.32 6.69
C SER A 137 -5.71 3.70 8.17
N SER A 138 -6.33 2.96 9.08
CA SER A 138 -6.19 3.19 10.52
C SER A 138 -4.83 2.74 11.08
N LEU A 139 -4.25 1.69 10.49
CA LEU A 139 -2.94 1.15 10.89
C LEU A 139 -1.76 1.99 10.37
N THR A 140 -2.00 2.86 9.42
CA THR A 140 -0.97 3.69 8.76
C THR A 140 -1.34 5.18 8.75
N PRO A 141 -1.52 5.82 9.92
CA PRO A 141 -2.06 7.19 10.00
C PRO A 141 -1.19 8.28 9.35
N GLY A 142 0.07 8.01 9.05
CA GLY A 142 0.96 8.95 8.34
C GLY A 142 0.74 9.03 6.83
N TRP A 143 0.01 8.10 6.25
CA TRP A 143 -0.14 7.95 4.80
C TRP A 143 -1.03 8.97 4.14
N THR A 144 -2.19 9.20 4.71
CA THR A 144 -3.16 10.16 4.21
C THR A 144 -2.60 11.59 4.18
N ASN A 145 -1.66 11.93 5.06
CA ASN A 145 -1.02 13.24 5.09
C ASN A 145 0.13 13.36 4.08
N ALA A 146 0.92 12.32 3.86
CA ALA A 146 1.98 12.31 2.85
C ALA A 146 1.41 12.41 1.43
N TYR A 147 0.28 11.77 1.16
CA TYR A 147 -0.40 11.84 -0.13
C TYR A 147 -0.98 13.24 -0.43
N ARG A 148 -1.53 13.93 0.59
CA ARG A 148 -2.06 15.29 0.42
C ARG A 148 -1.00 16.34 0.17
N THR A 149 0.23 16.10 0.59
CA THR A 149 1.35 17.04 0.37
C THR A 149 2.02 16.87 -1.00
N VAL A 150 1.86 15.72 -1.65
CA VAL A 150 2.47 15.45 -2.97
C VAL A 150 1.56 15.80 -4.15
N ILE A 151 0.24 15.85 -3.94
CA ILE A 151 -0.69 16.34 -4.97
C ILE A 151 -1.02 17.80 -4.61
N PRO A 152 -0.50 18.80 -5.33
CA PRO A 152 -0.95 20.18 -5.17
C PRO A 152 -2.45 20.20 -5.45
N ASP A 153 -3.21 20.70 -4.49
CA ASP A 153 -4.65 20.87 -4.65
C ASP A 153 -4.91 21.83 -5.82
N GLY A 154 -5.19 21.25 -6.99
CA GLY A 154 -5.44 22.00 -8.24
C GLY A 154 -6.71 22.86 -8.19
N SER A 155 -7.41 22.91 -7.05
CA SER A 155 -8.65 23.66 -6.87
C SER A 155 -8.47 25.07 -6.33
N LYS A 156 -7.24 25.49 -5.97
CA LYS A 156 -6.99 26.85 -5.42
C LYS A 156 -6.46 27.87 -6.43
N GLY A 157 -6.50 27.59 -7.73
CA GLY A 157 -5.98 28.46 -8.79
C GLY A 157 -7.00 29.33 -9.52
N ALA A 158 -8.28 29.33 -9.14
CA ALA A 158 -9.33 30.00 -9.95
C ALA A 158 -10.23 30.96 -9.17
N GLU A 159 -9.69 31.75 -8.23
CA GLU A 159 -10.43 32.90 -7.69
C GLU A 159 -9.45 33.95 -7.18
N LYS A 160 -8.93 34.76 -8.11
CA LYS A 160 -8.47 36.15 -7.86
C LYS A 160 -8.10 36.81 -9.17
N GLU A 161 -9.10 37.13 -9.97
CA GLU A 161 -9.07 38.28 -10.90
C GLU A 161 -10.49 38.78 -10.98
N GLU A 162 -10.73 39.89 -10.31
CA GLU A 162 -11.66 40.93 -10.66
C GLU A 162 -11.90 41.81 -9.43
N THR A 163 -11.17 42.91 -9.37
CA THR A 163 -11.70 44.23 -9.05
C THR A 163 -10.58 45.26 -9.11
N ILE A 164 -10.38 45.83 -10.30
CA ILE A 164 -9.80 47.16 -10.42
C ILE A 164 -10.82 47.97 -11.26
N SER A 165 -11.50 48.82 -10.62
CA SER A 165 -12.09 50.05 -11.19
C SER A 165 -12.06 51.10 -10.15
#